data_d2b37b34133fb88b5ce918a5bd258786
#
_entry.id   d2b37b34133fb88b5ce918a5bd258786
#
_cell.length_a   1.000
_cell.length_b   1.000
_cell.length_c   1.000
_cell.angle_alpha   90.00
_cell.angle_beta   90.00
_cell.angle_gamma   90.00
#
_symmetry.space_group_name_H-M   'P 1'
#
loop_
_entity.id
_entity.type
_entity.pdbx_description
1 polymer ?
#
loop_
_entity_poly.entity_id
_entity_poly.type
_entity_poly.pdbx_seq_one_letter_code
_entity_poly.pdbx_strand_id
1 'polypeptide(L)'
;RILDTQIEQVEKIGSASLLAGLTSDIRNITIAFVRLPELVQGIILTFGSAAYLAWLSGKMMLVTALWMALTIWGGFVLVSRVYKHMASLRETEDKLYHDYQTVLEGRKELTLNRERTEYVFNQLYLPDAREYRHHIVRADTFHLSAVNWSNIMMLGAIGLVFWMAN
;
A
#
# COMPACT_ATOMS: atom_id res chain seq x y z
N ARG A 1 -3.68 -25.74 -23.39
CA ARG A 1 -4.02 -24.67 -24.35
C ARG A 1 -2.81 -23.89 -24.87
N ILE A 2 -1.80 -23.58 -24.06
CA ILE A 2 -0.55 -22.93 -24.53
C ILE A 2 0.23 -23.85 -25.48
N LEU A 3 0.22 -25.18 -25.23
CA LEU A 3 0.84 -26.18 -26.08
C LEU A 3 0.10 -26.41 -27.41
N ASP A 4 -1.16 -25.99 -27.48
CA ASP A 4 -2.01 -26.08 -28.70
C ASP A 4 -1.96 -24.81 -29.55
N THR A 5 -1.27 -23.75 -29.06
CA THR A 5 -1.17 -22.46 -29.76
C THR A 5 0.00 -22.48 -30.74
N GLN A 6 -0.17 -21.83 -31.89
CA GLN A 6 0.91 -21.76 -32.91
C GLN A 6 2.14 -21.06 -32.35
N ILE A 7 3.32 -21.63 -32.58
CA ILE A 7 4.61 -21.18 -32.06
C ILE A 7 4.87 -19.68 -32.37
N GLU A 8 4.47 -19.21 -33.54
CA GLU A 8 4.59 -17.80 -33.94
C GLU A 8 3.82 -16.81 -33.05
N GLN A 9 2.69 -17.21 -32.49
CA GLN A 9 1.91 -16.37 -31.57
C GLN A 9 2.55 -16.32 -30.18
N VAL A 10 3.17 -17.43 -29.75
CA VAL A 10 3.91 -17.51 -28.48
C VAL A 10 5.18 -16.66 -28.55
N GLU A 11 5.88 -16.67 -29.68
CA GLU A 11 7.06 -15.82 -29.90
C GLU A 11 6.73 -14.32 -29.97
N LYS A 12 5.60 -13.94 -30.58
CA LYS A 12 5.15 -12.54 -30.62
C LYS A 12 4.85 -11.96 -29.24
N ILE A 13 4.31 -12.75 -28.32
CA ILE A 13 3.97 -12.31 -26.96
C ILE A 13 5.23 -12.23 -26.09
N GLY A 14 6.24 -13.03 -26.40
CA GLY A 14 7.49 -13.11 -25.65
C GLY A 14 7.38 -14.01 -24.40
N SER A 15 8.38 -14.84 -24.19
CA SER A 15 8.43 -15.79 -23.07
C SER A 15 8.35 -15.11 -21.69
N ALA A 16 8.94 -13.93 -21.54
CA ALA A 16 8.92 -13.16 -20.29
C ALA A 16 7.49 -12.67 -19.93
N SER A 17 6.72 -12.21 -20.93
CA SER A 17 5.34 -11.76 -20.74
C SER A 17 4.40 -12.92 -20.39
N LEU A 18 4.59 -14.07 -21.04
CA LEU A 18 3.84 -15.30 -20.70
C LEU A 18 4.15 -15.80 -19.29
N LEU A 19 5.43 -15.76 -18.90
CA LEU A 19 5.84 -16.16 -17.54
C LEU A 19 5.28 -15.21 -16.48
N ALA A 20 5.29 -13.91 -16.75
CA ALA A 20 4.69 -12.89 -15.87
C ALA A 20 3.17 -13.10 -15.71
N GLY A 21 2.45 -13.37 -16.82
CA GLY A 21 1.02 -13.69 -16.77
C GLY A 21 0.72 -14.97 -16.00
N LEU A 22 1.52 -16.04 -16.20
CA LEU A 22 1.34 -17.31 -15.51
C LEU A 22 1.67 -17.27 -14.01
N THR A 23 2.54 -16.35 -13.58
CA THR A 23 2.98 -16.27 -12.17
C THR A 23 2.30 -15.15 -11.42
N SER A 24 2.39 -13.90 -11.91
CA SER A 24 1.90 -12.72 -11.22
C SER A 24 0.38 -12.60 -11.29
N ASP A 25 -0.21 -12.80 -12.47
CA ASP A 25 -1.64 -12.62 -12.65
C ASP A 25 -2.45 -13.71 -11.94
N ILE A 26 -1.99 -14.97 -12.02
CA ILE A 26 -2.63 -16.08 -11.28
C ILE A 26 -2.56 -15.80 -9.78
N ARG A 27 -1.42 -15.34 -9.27
CA ARG A 27 -1.27 -15.00 -7.85
C ARG A 27 -2.23 -13.88 -7.44
N ASN A 28 -2.36 -12.83 -8.23
CA ASN A 28 -3.23 -11.70 -7.93
C ASN A 28 -4.71 -12.12 -7.93
N ILE A 29 -5.11 -12.94 -8.89
CA ILE A 29 -6.46 -13.53 -8.96
C ILE A 29 -6.72 -14.41 -7.74
N THR A 30 -5.79 -15.27 -7.38
CA THR A 30 -5.92 -16.17 -6.20
C THR A 30 -6.08 -15.34 -4.92
N ILE A 31 -5.27 -14.30 -4.73
CA ILE A 31 -5.38 -13.40 -3.56
C ILE A 31 -6.75 -12.72 -3.52
N ALA A 32 -7.26 -12.26 -4.66
CA ALA A 32 -8.58 -11.65 -4.74
C ALA A 32 -9.69 -12.63 -4.32
N PHE A 33 -9.63 -13.87 -4.81
CA PHE A 33 -10.61 -14.92 -4.43
C PHE A 33 -10.53 -15.31 -2.95
N VAL A 34 -9.33 -15.36 -2.36
CA VAL A 34 -9.14 -15.64 -0.93
C VAL A 34 -9.74 -14.53 -0.07
N ARG A 35 -9.64 -13.26 -0.51
CA ARG A 35 -10.16 -12.11 0.25
C ARG A 35 -11.66 -11.86 0.05
N LEU A 36 -12.27 -12.45 -0.98
CA LEU A 36 -13.70 -12.26 -1.27
C LEU A 36 -14.62 -12.71 -0.12
N PRO A 37 -14.42 -13.88 0.53
CA PRO A 37 -15.20 -14.28 1.69
C PRO A 37 -15.08 -13.29 2.87
N GLU A 38 -13.91 -12.72 3.12
CA GLU A 38 -13.69 -11.71 4.17
C GLU A 38 -14.52 -10.46 3.91
N LEU A 39 -14.54 -9.99 2.65
CA LEU A 39 -15.36 -8.84 2.25
C LEU A 39 -16.86 -9.11 2.44
N VAL A 40 -17.34 -10.26 1.99
CA VAL A 40 -18.74 -10.65 2.14
C VAL A 40 -19.12 -10.74 3.62
N GLN A 41 -18.27 -11.38 4.43
CA GLN A 41 -18.49 -11.47 5.88
C GLN A 41 -18.52 -10.08 6.51
N GLY A 42 -17.58 -9.18 6.17
CA GLY A 42 -17.54 -7.81 6.67
C GLY A 42 -18.82 -7.03 6.34
N ILE A 43 -19.32 -7.16 5.12
CA ILE A 43 -20.58 -6.53 4.68
C ILE A 43 -21.76 -7.05 5.50
N ILE A 44 -21.92 -8.38 5.58
CA ILE A 44 -23.03 -9.01 6.31
C ILE A 44 -23.02 -8.62 7.79
N LEU A 45 -21.85 -8.66 8.45
CA LEU A 45 -21.72 -8.26 9.86
C LEU A 45 -22.03 -6.78 10.05
N THR A 46 -21.58 -5.90 9.17
CA THR A 46 -21.82 -4.45 9.28
C THR A 46 -23.30 -4.13 9.13
N PHE A 47 -23.95 -4.64 8.10
CA PHE A 47 -25.38 -4.39 7.88
C PHE A 47 -26.27 -5.11 8.90
N GLY A 48 -25.92 -6.34 9.30
CA GLY A 48 -26.65 -7.10 10.31
C GLY A 48 -26.58 -6.42 11.68
N SER A 49 -25.39 -5.97 12.10
CA SER A 49 -25.22 -5.25 13.38
C SER A 49 -25.92 -3.88 13.35
N ALA A 50 -25.89 -3.17 12.23
CA ALA A 50 -26.59 -1.88 12.09
C ALA A 50 -28.12 -2.07 12.19
N ALA A 51 -28.67 -3.08 11.51
CA ALA A 51 -30.09 -3.41 11.58
C ALA A 51 -30.53 -3.81 13.01
N TYR A 52 -29.71 -4.62 13.69
CA TYR A 52 -29.94 -5.00 15.07
C TYR A 52 -29.92 -3.80 16.03
N LEU A 53 -28.93 -2.92 15.89
CA LEU A 53 -28.83 -1.68 16.69
C LEU A 53 -30.00 -0.74 16.42
N ALA A 54 -30.45 -0.62 15.17
CA ALA A 54 -31.60 0.18 14.81
C ALA A 54 -32.88 -0.30 15.51
N TRP A 55 -33.04 -1.62 15.59
CA TRP A 55 -34.18 -2.22 16.29
C TRP A 55 -34.13 -2.04 17.81
N LEU A 56 -32.93 -2.16 18.39
CA LEU A 56 -32.76 -2.07 19.83
C LEU A 56 -32.88 -0.62 20.34
N SER A 57 -32.23 0.33 19.68
CA SER A 57 -32.26 1.74 20.05
C SER A 57 -31.81 2.64 18.90
N GLY A 58 -32.72 3.45 18.38
CA GLY A 58 -32.38 4.43 17.33
C GLY A 58 -31.33 5.46 17.76
N LYS A 59 -31.27 5.79 19.07
CA LYS A 59 -30.23 6.68 19.61
C LYS A 59 -28.84 6.06 19.53
N MET A 60 -28.71 4.79 19.95
CA MET A 60 -27.44 4.05 19.87
C MET A 60 -26.99 3.89 18.42
N MET A 61 -27.92 3.61 17.50
CA MET A 61 -27.61 3.53 16.08
C MET A 61 -27.03 4.84 15.54
N LEU A 62 -27.63 5.99 15.84
CA LEU A 62 -27.16 7.29 15.37
C LEU A 62 -25.74 7.60 15.89
N VAL A 63 -25.49 7.38 17.17
CA VAL A 63 -24.19 7.61 17.77
C VAL A 63 -23.13 6.72 17.17
N THR A 64 -23.44 5.42 16.97
CA THR A 64 -22.51 4.46 16.35
C THR A 64 -22.24 4.81 14.88
N ALA A 65 -23.27 5.23 14.14
CA ALA A 65 -23.11 5.66 12.74
C ALA A 65 -22.24 6.91 12.62
N LEU A 66 -22.40 7.91 13.50
CA LEU A 66 -21.53 9.08 13.56
C LEU A 66 -20.09 8.71 13.91
N TRP A 67 -19.90 7.80 14.86
CA TRP A 67 -18.58 7.30 15.23
C TRP A 67 -17.90 6.57 14.08
N MET A 68 -18.64 5.71 13.37
CA MET A 68 -18.14 5.05 12.15
C MET A 68 -17.76 6.06 11.07
N ALA A 69 -18.60 7.04 10.81
CA ALA A 69 -18.31 8.09 9.83
C ALA A 69 -17.02 8.83 10.17
N LEU A 70 -16.83 9.20 11.45
CA LEU A 70 -15.60 9.84 11.94
C LEU A 70 -14.37 8.93 11.77
N THR A 71 -14.50 7.65 12.07
CA THR A 71 -13.43 6.65 11.94
C THR A 71 -13.01 6.50 10.47
N ILE A 72 -13.97 6.36 9.56
CA ILE A 72 -13.73 6.23 8.13
C ILE A 72 -13.11 7.51 7.57
N TRP A 73 -13.64 8.67 7.92
CA TRP A 73 -13.11 9.95 7.47
C TRP A 73 -11.66 10.17 7.89
N GLY A 74 -11.33 9.97 9.18
CA GLY A 74 -9.96 10.09 9.68
C GLY A 74 -9.00 9.08 9.06
N GLY A 75 -9.45 7.82 8.90
CA GLY A 75 -8.70 6.78 8.20
C GLY A 75 -8.42 7.14 6.74
N PHE A 76 -9.41 7.63 6.02
CA PHE A 76 -9.29 8.06 4.63
C PHE A 76 -8.25 9.19 4.46
N VAL A 77 -8.28 10.19 5.35
CA VAL A 77 -7.30 11.30 5.33
C VAL A 77 -5.87 10.80 5.54
N LEU A 78 -5.67 9.88 6.47
CA LEU A 78 -4.34 9.32 6.75
C LEU A 78 -3.84 8.42 5.61
N VAL A 79 -4.69 7.52 5.12
CA VAL A 79 -4.36 6.59 4.05
C VAL A 79 -4.09 7.32 2.72
N SER A 80 -4.84 8.38 2.41
CA SER A 80 -4.59 9.18 1.20
C SER A 80 -3.19 9.82 1.20
N ARG A 81 -2.70 10.21 2.37
CA ARG A 81 -1.32 10.72 2.52
C ARG A 81 -0.27 9.62 2.33
N VAL A 82 -0.54 8.39 2.80
CA VAL A 82 0.32 7.23 2.52
C VAL A 82 0.46 7.03 1.03
N TYR A 83 -0.65 6.96 0.28
CA TYR A 83 -0.62 6.76 -1.17
C TYR A 83 0.15 7.86 -1.91
N LYS A 84 0.02 9.12 -1.48
CA LYS A 84 0.78 10.22 -2.06
C LYS A 84 2.28 10.03 -1.91
N HIS A 85 2.76 9.69 -0.71
CA HIS A 85 4.18 9.46 -0.46
C HIS A 85 4.68 8.17 -1.13
N MET A 86 3.85 7.13 -1.23
CA MET A 86 4.20 5.89 -1.94
C MET A 86 4.36 6.11 -3.45
N ALA A 87 3.58 7.00 -4.06
CA ALA A 87 3.75 7.34 -5.47
C ALA A 87 5.09 8.05 -5.71
N SER A 88 5.43 9.05 -4.88
CA SER A 88 6.74 9.73 -4.95
C SER A 88 7.90 8.79 -4.62
N LEU A 89 7.69 7.82 -3.71
CA LEU A 89 8.69 6.82 -3.36
C LEU A 89 9.10 5.98 -4.56
N ARG A 90 8.14 5.53 -5.38
CA ARG A 90 8.43 4.75 -6.60
C ARG A 90 9.30 5.52 -7.58
N GLU A 91 8.97 6.81 -7.79
CA GLU A 91 9.75 7.68 -8.68
C GLU A 91 11.20 7.85 -8.17
N THR A 92 11.38 8.03 -6.88
CA THR A 92 12.71 8.17 -6.27
C THR A 92 13.47 6.83 -6.24
N GLU A 93 12.75 5.72 -6.10
CA GLU A 93 13.32 4.36 -6.17
C GLU A 93 13.90 4.08 -7.56
N ASP A 94 13.19 4.46 -8.62
CA ASP A 94 13.68 4.32 -10.00
C ASP A 94 14.96 5.13 -10.24
N LYS A 95 15.05 6.35 -9.68
CA LYS A 95 16.29 7.17 -9.72
C LYS A 95 17.44 6.48 -9.02
N LEU A 96 17.22 5.96 -7.82
CA LEU A 96 18.23 5.21 -7.06
C LEU A 96 18.70 3.94 -7.79
N TYR A 97 17.81 3.21 -8.45
CA TYR A 97 18.20 2.06 -9.28
C TYR A 97 19.11 2.49 -10.42
N HIS A 98 18.82 3.61 -11.07
CA HIS A 98 19.67 4.16 -12.12
C HIS A 98 21.05 4.57 -11.58
N ASP A 99 21.11 5.17 -10.39
CA ASP A 99 22.37 5.53 -9.73
C ASP A 99 23.20 4.28 -9.39
N TYR A 100 22.55 3.22 -8.86
CA TYR A 100 23.22 1.94 -8.62
C TYR A 100 23.78 1.32 -9.90
N GLN A 101 23.01 1.35 -10.98
CA GLN A 101 23.45 0.86 -12.28
C GLN A 101 24.66 1.66 -12.78
N THR A 102 24.63 2.98 -12.68
CA THR A 102 25.73 3.87 -13.06
C THR A 102 27.02 3.55 -12.25
N VAL A 103 26.90 3.29 -10.96
CA VAL A 103 28.03 2.90 -10.11
C VAL A 103 28.57 1.52 -10.48
N LEU A 104 27.69 0.55 -10.77
CA LEU A 104 28.09 -0.82 -11.13
C LEU A 104 28.78 -0.87 -12.51
N GLU A 105 28.21 -0.20 -13.51
CA GLU A 105 28.75 -0.14 -14.87
C GLU A 105 30.03 0.69 -14.93
N GLY A 106 30.08 1.82 -14.22
CA GLY A 106 31.24 2.73 -14.14
C GLY A 106 32.30 2.32 -13.13
N ARG A 107 32.20 1.15 -12.47
CA ARG A 107 33.09 0.75 -11.36
C ARG A 107 34.58 0.87 -11.67
N LYS A 108 35.02 0.47 -12.87
CA LYS A 108 36.43 0.53 -13.27
C LYS A 108 36.92 1.98 -13.36
N GLU A 109 36.11 2.86 -13.94
CA GLU A 109 36.44 4.29 -14.09
C GLU A 109 36.40 5.01 -12.76
N LEU A 110 35.40 4.73 -11.93
CA LEU A 110 35.26 5.31 -10.61
C LEU A 110 36.41 4.93 -9.68
N THR A 111 36.90 3.67 -9.75
CA THR A 111 38.06 3.23 -8.95
C THR A 111 39.35 3.96 -9.32
N LEU A 112 39.49 4.39 -10.57
CA LEU A 112 40.65 5.07 -11.08
C LEU A 112 40.60 6.60 -10.89
N ASN A 113 39.42 7.18 -10.68
CA ASN A 113 39.22 8.62 -10.59
C ASN A 113 38.44 9.01 -9.33
N ARG A 114 39.15 9.43 -8.30
CA ARG A 114 38.56 9.79 -7.00
C ARG A 114 37.63 10.99 -7.06
N GLU A 115 37.93 12.01 -7.84
CA GLU A 115 37.07 13.20 -7.98
C GLU A 115 35.71 12.81 -8.60
N ARG A 116 35.73 11.94 -9.61
CA ARG A 116 34.50 11.44 -10.25
C ARG A 116 33.67 10.58 -9.28
N THR A 117 34.33 9.79 -8.45
CA THR A 117 33.67 9.01 -7.40
C THR A 117 32.97 9.91 -6.38
N GLU A 118 33.68 10.95 -5.89
CA GLU A 118 33.11 11.90 -4.96
C GLU A 118 31.96 12.71 -5.56
N TYR A 119 32.05 13.06 -6.84
CA TYR A 119 30.97 13.72 -7.57
C TYR A 119 29.72 12.83 -7.67
N VAL A 120 29.86 11.58 -8.13
CA VAL A 120 28.75 10.63 -8.26
C VAL A 120 28.08 10.38 -6.90
N PHE A 121 28.88 10.20 -5.86
CA PHE A 121 28.36 9.95 -4.53
C PHE A 121 27.64 11.17 -3.93
N ASN A 122 28.24 12.36 -4.00
CA ASN A 122 27.73 13.55 -3.32
C ASN A 122 26.65 14.28 -4.12
N GLN A 123 26.72 14.26 -5.46
CA GLN A 123 25.83 15.05 -6.32
C GLN A 123 24.68 14.24 -6.94
N LEU A 124 24.84 12.92 -7.08
CA LEU A 124 23.81 12.05 -7.63
C LEU A 124 23.19 11.18 -6.52
N TYR A 125 23.97 10.27 -5.97
CA TYR A 125 23.46 9.27 -5.05
C TYR A 125 22.90 9.84 -3.73
N LEU A 126 23.64 10.74 -3.08
CA LEU A 126 23.29 11.21 -1.75
C LEU A 126 22.00 12.06 -1.70
N PRO A 127 21.72 12.95 -2.67
CA PRO A 127 20.46 13.66 -2.76
C PRO A 127 19.28 12.72 -2.96
N ASP A 128 19.37 11.77 -3.90
CA ASP A 128 18.31 10.84 -4.21
C ASP A 128 18.05 9.87 -3.06
N ALA A 129 19.09 9.41 -2.38
CA ALA A 129 18.97 8.60 -1.17
C ALA A 129 18.29 9.35 0.00
N ARG A 130 18.53 10.66 0.13
CA ARG A 130 17.87 11.51 1.14
C ARG A 130 16.39 11.71 0.81
N GLU A 131 16.08 11.93 -0.45
CA GLU A 131 14.70 12.07 -0.93
C GLU A 131 13.92 10.77 -0.73
N TYR A 132 14.49 9.63 -1.11
CA TYR A 132 13.94 8.30 -0.86
C TYR A 132 13.66 8.08 0.63
N ARG A 133 14.66 8.34 1.49
CA ARG A 133 14.49 8.23 2.94
C ARG A 133 13.37 9.13 3.47
N HIS A 134 13.25 10.35 2.95
CA HIS A 134 12.18 11.26 3.36
C HIS A 134 10.80 10.68 3.06
N HIS A 135 10.59 10.17 1.85
CA HIS A 135 9.31 9.62 1.44
C HIS A 135 8.95 8.32 2.17
N ILE A 136 9.90 7.40 2.37
CA ILE A 136 9.65 6.14 3.08
C ILE A 136 9.30 6.39 4.55
N VAL A 137 10.06 7.27 5.25
CA VAL A 137 9.77 7.61 6.65
C VAL A 137 8.40 8.27 6.78
N ARG A 138 8.02 9.15 5.86
CA ARG A 138 6.71 9.79 5.85
C ARG A 138 5.59 8.80 5.56
N ALA A 139 5.76 7.92 4.58
CA ALA A 139 4.80 6.88 4.27
C ALA A 139 4.55 5.97 5.48
N ASP A 140 5.61 5.49 6.13
CA ASP A 140 5.54 4.66 7.33
C ASP A 140 4.89 5.39 8.50
N THR A 141 5.25 6.65 8.73
CA THR A 141 4.64 7.45 9.81
C THR A 141 3.13 7.59 9.62
N PHE A 142 2.67 7.89 8.40
CA PHE A 142 1.23 7.98 8.11
C PHE A 142 0.55 6.62 8.16
N HIS A 143 1.22 5.55 7.72
CA HIS A 143 0.69 4.18 7.82
C HIS A 143 0.48 3.77 9.28
N LEU A 144 1.50 3.92 10.12
CA LEU A 144 1.40 3.64 11.56
C LEU A 144 0.36 4.52 12.25
N SER A 145 0.26 5.79 11.86
CA SER A 145 -0.78 6.69 12.37
C SER A 145 -2.19 6.22 11.98
N ALA A 146 -2.38 5.70 10.77
CA ALA A 146 -3.66 5.15 10.34
C ALA A 146 -4.04 3.88 11.12
N VAL A 147 -3.08 3.00 11.37
CA VAL A 147 -3.28 1.80 12.21
C VAL A 147 -3.63 2.19 13.64
N ASN A 148 -2.88 3.10 14.25
CA ASN A 148 -3.14 3.58 15.59
C ASN A 148 -4.48 4.30 15.69
N TRP A 149 -4.84 5.12 14.69
CA TRP A 149 -6.17 5.72 14.59
C TRP A 149 -7.28 4.69 14.65
N SER A 150 -7.19 3.64 13.83
CA SER A 150 -8.17 2.56 13.81
C SER A 150 -8.29 1.85 15.16
N ASN A 151 -7.16 1.56 15.82
CA ASN A 151 -7.14 0.94 17.14
C ASN A 151 -7.77 1.83 18.22
N ILE A 152 -7.43 3.11 18.24
CA ILE A 152 -7.99 4.09 19.20
C ILE A 152 -9.51 4.22 18.99
N MET A 153 -9.94 4.32 17.75
CA MET A 153 -11.36 4.44 17.42
C MET A 153 -12.15 3.18 17.76
N MET A 154 -11.53 2.00 17.59
CA MET A 154 -12.14 0.73 18.01
C MET A 154 -12.33 0.66 19.53
N LEU A 155 -11.29 0.97 20.30
CA LEU A 155 -11.38 1.00 21.76
C LEU A 155 -12.34 2.08 22.25
N GLY A 156 -12.33 3.24 21.62
CA GLY A 156 -13.26 4.33 21.89
C GLY A 156 -14.72 3.96 21.65
N ALA A 157 -15.00 3.18 20.59
CA ALA A 157 -16.34 2.67 20.31
C ALA A 157 -16.85 1.77 21.44
N ILE A 158 -16.00 0.87 21.96
CA ILE A 158 -16.32 -0.01 23.07
C ILE A 158 -16.65 0.85 24.33
N GLY A 159 -15.78 1.81 24.66
CA GLY A 159 -16.00 2.73 25.79
C GLY A 159 -17.29 3.54 25.67
N LEU A 160 -17.59 4.01 24.47
CA LEU A 160 -18.79 4.78 24.17
C LEU A 160 -20.08 3.94 24.35
N VAL A 161 -20.05 2.67 23.90
CA VAL A 161 -21.19 1.76 24.08
C VAL A 161 -21.41 1.48 25.57
N PHE A 162 -20.37 1.23 26.35
CA PHE A 162 -20.47 1.04 27.80
C PHE A 162 -21.01 2.29 28.52
N TRP A 163 -20.56 3.47 28.11
CA TRP A 163 -21.05 4.72 28.69
C TRP A 163 -22.53 4.99 28.39
N MET A 164 -22.99 4.58 27.21
CA MET A 164 -24.42 4.73 26.85
C MET A 164 -25.33 3.68 27.47
N ALA A 165 -24.77 2.53 27.84
CA ALA A 165 -25.53 1.43 28.44
C ALA A 165 -25.75 1.62 29.96
N ASN A 166 -25.01 2.53 30.61
CA ASN A 166 -25.14 2.85 32.03
C ASN A 166 -26.02 4.09 32.23
#